data_db573663f99ba7e982fa9b3712ca09f8
#
_entry.id   db573663f99ba7e982fa9b3712ca09f8
#
_cell.length_a   1.000
_cell.length_b   1.000
_cell.length_c   1.000
_cell.angle_alpha   90.00
_cell.angle_beta   90.00
_cell.angle_gamma   90.00
#
_symmetry.space_group_name_H-M   'P 1'
#
loop_
_entity.id
_entity.type
_entity.pdbx_description
1 polymer ?
#
loop_
_entity_poly.entity_id
_entity_poly.type
_entity_poly.pdbx_seq_one_letter_code
_entity_poly.pdbx_strand_id
1 'polypeptide(L)'
;IGESFFEQMRRPELDQKETYEALTAFRNFIEDNPSSPLIETARERIRSCRENLAEKIYLGAYLYQKQGYSEAARMSFQDVLRDYPDTAWYYQTLFRLGELALENANTDLAAQYWQEVLQGSDDVDLKKDVQEALAQLSLSAG
;
A
#
# COMPACT_ATOMS: atom_id res chain seq x y z
N ILE A 1 9.89 -8.95 -23.31
CA ILE A 1 10.20 -9.56 -22.01
C ILE A 1 9.39 -8.88 -20.90
N GLY A 2 9.53 -7.57 -20.72
CA GLY A 2 8.79 -6.85 -19.71
C GLY A 2 7.27 -6.94 -19.86
N GLU A 3 6.78 -6.93 -21.09
CA GLU A 3 5.36 -7.04 -21.37
C GLU A 3 4.81 -8.40 -20.94
N SER A 4 5.55 -9.48 -21.16
CA SER A 4 5.13 -10.81 -20.76
C SER A 4 4.97 -10.90 -19.24
N PHE A 5 5.91 -10.35 -18.47
CA PHE A 5 5.81 -10.33 -17.03
C PHE A 5 4.67 -9.45 -16.55
N PHE A 6 4.45 -8.32 -17.21
CA PHE A 6 3.36 -7.42 -16.86
C PHE A 6 1.98 -8.08 -17.08
N GLU A 7 1.84 -8.85 -18.16
CA GLU A 7 0.60 -9.58 -18.43
C GLU A 7 0.31 -10.58 -17.30
N GLN A 8 1.34 -11.24 -16.79
CA GLN A 8 1.18 -12.20 -15.70
C GLN A 8 0.72 -11.56 -14.39
N MET A 9 1.05 -10.30 -14.18
CA MET A 9 0.64 -9.57 -12.97
C MET A 9 -0.86 -9.43 -12.79
N ARG A 10 -1.63 -9.58 -13.86
CA ARG A 10 -3.09 -9.42 -13.80
C ARG A 10 -3.78 -10.64 -13.21
N ARG A 11 -3.06 -11.71 -12.98
CA ARG A 11 -3.61 -12.96 -12.45
C ARG A 11 -3.52 -12.99 -10.94
N PRO A 12 -4.60 -13.42 -10.23
CA PRO A 12 -4.57 -13.45 -8.75
C PRO A 12 -3.48 -14.34 -8.16
N GLU A 13 -3.08 -15.39 -8.88
CA GLU A 13 -2.08 -16.35 -8.43
C GLU A 13 -0.67 -15.96 -8.84
N LEU A 14 -0.46 -14.74 -9.27
CA LEU A 14 0.84 -14.29 -9.76
C LEU A 14 1.92 -14.44 -8.71
N ASP A 15 3.01 -15.08 -9.08
CA ASP A 15 4.21 -15.20 -8.26
C ASP A 15 4.89 -13.83 -8.13
N GLN A 16 5.18 -13.42 -6.91
CA GLN A 16 5.87 -12.15 -6.65
C GLN A 16 7.24 -12.11 -7.32
N LYS A 17 7.92 -13.26 -7.44
CA LYS A 17 9.20 -13.33 -8.12
C LYS A 17 9.09 -12.85 -9.57
N GLU A 18 8.06 -13.30 -10.29
CA GLU A 18 7.83 -12.87 -11.67
C GLU A 18 7.57 -11.36 -11.77
N THR A 19 6.86 -10.81 -10.78
CA THR A 19 6.61 -9.37 -10.73
C THR A 19 7.89 -8.58 -10.50
N TYR A 20 8.76 -9.05 -9.60
CA TYR A 20 10.06 -8.41 -9.38
C TYR A 20 10.95 -8.50 -10.61
N GLU A 21 10.89 -9.60 -11.35
CA GLU A 21 11.62 -9.74 -12.61
C GLU A 21 11.12 -8.73 -13.64
N ALA A 22 9.81 -8.50 -13.72
CA ALA A 22 9.24 -7.48 -14.60
C ALA A 22 9.75 -6.08 -14.23
N LEU A 23 9.76 -5.74 -12.94
CA LEU A 23 10.28 -4.46 -12.47
C LEU A 23 11.73 -4.27 -12.85
N THR A 24 12.55 -5.30 -12.66
CA THR A 24 13.97 -5.26 -13.01
C THR A 24 14.14 -5.05 -14.51
N ALA A 25 13.35 -5.76 -15.33
CA ALA A 25 13.43 -5.61 -16.79
C ALA A 25 13.09 -4.19 -17.23
N PHE A 26 12.06 -3.57 -16.68
CA PHE A 26 11.69 -2.20 -17.01
C PHE A 26 12.74 -1.19 -16.56
N ARG A 27 13.29 -1.38 -15.36
CA ARG A 27 14.35 -0.49 -14.85
C ARG A 27 15.58 -0.56 -15.74
N ASN A 28 16.00 -1.77 -16.15
CA ASN A 28 17.13 -1.96 -17.05
C ASN A 28 16.88 -1.30 -18.39
N PHE A 29 15.65 -1.40 -18.91
CA PHE A 29 15.28 -0.74 -20.16
C PHE A 29 15.49 0.78 -20.05
N ILE A 30 15.06 1.38 -18.93
CA ILE A 30 15.20 2.83 -18.72
C ILE A 30 16.68 3.23 -18.64
N GLU A 31 17.50 2.45 -17.94
CA GLU A 31 18.94 2.73 -17.80
C GLU A 31 19.66 2.62 -19.13
N ASP A 32 19.34 1.60 -19.93
CA ASP A 32 20.00 1.35 -21.19
C ASP A 32 19.52 2.27 -22.30
N ASN A 33 18.34 2.87 -22.17
CA ASN A 33 17.69 3.65 -23.22
C ASN A 33 17.13 4.97 -22.68
N PRO A 34 17.98 5.83 -22.08
CA PRO A 34 17.47 7.03 -21.39
C PRO A 34 16.78 8.03 -22.30
N SER A 35 17.04 7.95 -23.62
CA SER A 35 16.42 8.84 -24.61
C SER A 35 15.30 8.16 -25.40
N SER A 36 14.92 6.94 -25.03
CA SER A 36 13.89 6.21 -25.76
C SER A 36 12.51 6.86 -25.57
N PRO A 37 11.71 6.96 -26.66
CA PRO A 37 10.32 7.43 -26.51
C PRO A 37 9.44 6.48 -25.73
N LEU A 38 9.92 5.26 -25.44
CA LEU A 38 9.19 4.27 -24.66
C LEU A 38 9.45 4.37 -23.15
N ILE A 39 10.28 5.32 -22.70
CA ILE A 39 10.59 5.48 -21.28
C ILE A 39 9.35 5.78 -20.45
N GLU A 40 8.46 6.64 -20.91
CA GLU A 40 7.24 6.96 -20.17
C GLU A 40 6.36 5.72 -20.03
N THR A 41 6.23 4.91 -21.07
CA THR A 41 5.50 3.65 -21.00
C THR A 41 6.12 2.71 -19.98
N ALA A 42 7.45 2.58 -19.99
CA ALA A 42 8.16 1.72 -19.04
C ALA A 42 7.95 2.21 -17.60
N ARG A 43 8.00 3.51 -17.37
CA ARG A 43 7.76 4.08 -16.03
C ARG A 43 6.34 3.83 -15.55
N GLU A 44 5.36 3.97 -16.44
CA GLU A 44 3.97 3.68 -16.10
C GLU A 44 3.76 2.23 -15.73
N ARG A 45 4.43 1.31 -16.42
CA ARG A 45 4.34 -0.11 -16.11
C ARG A 45 5.01 -0.45 -14.78
N ILE A 46 6.13 0.20 -14.47
CA ILE A 46 6.75 0.05 -13.14
C ILE A 46 5.79 0.52 -12.06
N ARG A 47 5.15 1.67 -12.26
CA ARG A 47 4.17 2.19 -11.29
C ARG A 47 3.02 1.20 -11.10
N SER A 48 2.47 0.67 -12.20
CA SER A 48 1.39 -0.31 -12.13
C SER A 48 1.82 -1.57 -11.40
N CYS A 49 3.05 -2.03 -11.62
CA CYS A 49 3.60 -3.19 -10.91
C CYS A 49 3.66 -2.92 -9.41
N ARG A 50 4.13 -1.74 -9.02
CA ARG A 50 4.24 -1.38 -7.62
C ARG A 50 2.86 -1.27 -6.96
N GLU A 51 1.89 -0.68 -7.66
CA GLU A 51 0.52 -0.60 -7.16
C GLU A 51 -0.06 -1.99 -6.92
N ASN A 52 0.14 -2.90 -7.86
CA ASN A 52 -0.37 -4.27 -7.73
C ASN A 52 0.31 -5.05 -6.61
N LEU A 53 1.62 -4.87 -6.44
CA LEU A 53 2.34 -5.51 -5.33
C LEU A 53 1.85 -5.00 -3.98
N ALA A 54 1.69 -3.69 -3.85
CA ALA A 54 1.20 -3.09 -2.62
C ALA A 54 -0.22 -3.56 -2.30
N GLU A 55 -1.09 -3.60 -3.31
CA GLU A 55 -2.46 -4.09 -3.14
C GLU A 55 -2.47 -5.53 -2.63
N LYS A 56 -1.66 -6.39 -3.21
CA LYS A 56 -1.59 -7.79 -2.82
C LYS A 56 -1.19 -7.94 -1.35
N ILE A 57 -0.18 -7.19 -0.92
CA ILE A 57 0.27 -7.22 0.47
C ILE A 57 -0.82 -6.66 1.39
N TYR A 58 -1.42 -5.53 1.01
CA TYR A 58 -2.49 -4.90 1.77
C TYR A 58 -3.67 -5.86 1.97
N LEU A 59 -4.13 -6.51 0.90
CA LEU A 59 -5.28 -7.42 0.99
C LEU A 59 -4.98 -8.62 1.88
N GLY A 60 -3.75 -9.15 1.82
CA GLY A 60 -3.33 -10.22 2.71
C GLY A 60 -3.30 -9.77 4.17
N ALA A 61 -2.79 -8.57 4.42
CA ALA A 61 -2.76 -7.99 5.76
C ALA A 61 -4.16 -7.75 6.30
N TYR A 62 -5.05 -7.24 5.46
CA TYR A 62 -6.44 -7.00 5.84
C TYR A 62 -7.14 -8.31 6.19
N LEU A 63 -6.87 -9.37 5.44
CA LEU A 63 -7.41 -10.69 5.74
C LEU A 63 -6.94 -11.17 7.11
N TYR A 64 -5.66 -11.01 7.42
CA TYR A 64 -5.13 -11.34 8.75
C TYR A 64 -5.85 -10.53 9.83
N GLN A 65 -6.05 -9.24 9.61
CA GLN A 65 -6.76 -8.38 10.57
C GLN A 65 -8.18 -8.90 10.82
N LYS A 66 -8.90 -9.26 9.77
CA LYS A 66 -10.25 -9.79 9.87
C LYS A 66 -10.31 -11.11 10.61
N GLN A 67 -9.28 -11.93 10.48
CA GLN A 67 -9.19 -13.21 11.14
C GLN A 67 -8.69 -13.11 12.59
N GLY A 68 -8.33 -11.91 13.04
CA GLY A 68 -7.86 -11.69 14.40
C GLY A 68 -6.36 -11.90 14.59
N TYR A 69 -5.62 -12.10 13.51
CA TYR A 69 -4.16 -12.24 13.56
C TYR A 69 -3.51 -10.85 13.49
N SER A 70 -3.68 -10.09 14.58
CA SER A 70 -3.31 -8.66 14.59
C SER A 70 -1.82 -8.41 14.39
N GLU A 71 -0.96 -9.25 14.96
CA GLU A 71 0.49 -9.08 14.81
C GLU A 71 0.94 -9.36 13.39
N ALA A 72 0.43 -10.43 12.78
CA ALA A 72 0.74 -10.73 11.37
C ALA A 72 0.22 -9.62 10.45
N ALA A 73 -0.98 -9.10 10.74
CA ALA A 73 -1.55 -7.98 9.98
C ALA A 73 -0.65 -6.76 10.09
N ARG A 74 -0.24 -6.40 11.30
CA ARG A 74 0.61 -5.24 11.56
C ARG A 74 1.92 -5.33 10.78
N MET A 75 2.57 -6.49 10.82
CA MET A 75 3.84 -6.69 10.12
C MET A 75 3.67 -6.53 8.60
N SER A 76 2.62 -7.12 8.03
CA SER A 76 2.37 -7.01 6.60
C SER A 76 2.00 -5.59 6.17
N PHE A 77 1.19 -4.89 6.97
CA PHE A 77 0.89 -3.48 6.70
C PHE A 77 2.15 -2.62 6.75
N GLN A 78 3.06 -2.89 7.69
CA GLN A 78 4.30 -2.12 7.76
C GLN A 78 5.20 -2.36 6.55
N ASP A 79 5.13 -3.53 5.94
CA ASP A 79 5.85 -3.79 4.68
C ASP A 79 5.35 -2.86 3.58
N VAL A 80 4.05 -2.58 3.52
CA VAL A 80 3.51 -1.63 2.53
C VAL A 80 4.08 -0.23 2.77
N LEU A 81 4.12 0.22 4.03
CA LEU A 81 4.66 1.56 4.34
C LEU A 81 6.13 1.69 3.99
N ARG A 82 6.91 0.65 4.27
CA ARG A 82 8.36 0.67 4.04
C ARG A 82 8.70 0.59 2.56
N ASP A 83 8.06 -0.33 1.84
CA ASP A 83 8.47 -0.68 0.49
C ASP A 83 7.66 0.01 -0.60
N TYR A 84 6.44 0.47 -0.30
CA TYR A 84 5.52 1.03 -1.30
C TYR A 84 4.89 2.35 -0.86
N PRO A 85 5.71 3.31 -0.34
CA PRO A 85 5.13 4.58 0.15
C PRO A 85 4.58 5.47 -0.97
N ASP A 86 4.92 5.17 -2.21
CA ASP A 86 4.52 5.92 -3.39
C ASP A 86 3.22 5.42 -4.02
N THR A 87 2.58 4.41 -3.40
CA THR A 87 1.36 3.81 -3.94
C THR A 87 0.12 4.36 -3.24
N ALA A 88 -1.04 4.15 -3.88
CA ALA A 88 -2.33 4.54 -3.31
C ALA A 88 -2.64 3.76 -2.02
N TRP A 89 -1.98 2.63 -1.80
CA TRP A 89 -2.22 1.77 -0.66
C TRP A 89 -1.52 2.25 0.61
N TYR A 90 -0.63 3.23 0.51
CA TYR A 90 0.08 3.78 1.66
C TYR A 90 -0.90 4.33 2.71
N TYR A 91 -1.81 5.23 2.28
CA TYR A 91 -2.74 5.85 3.21
C TYR A 91 -3.83 4.90 3.68
N GLN A 92 -4.28 3.98 2.82
CA GLN A 92 -5.19 2.92 3.24
C GLN A 92 -4.57 2.09 4.35
N THR A 93 -3.28 1.80 4.22
CA THR A 93 -2.53 1.04 5.21
C THR A 93 -2.40 1.79 6.53
N LEU A 94 -2.15 3.09 6.49
CA LEU A 94 -2.11 3.91 7.70
C LEU A 94 -3.44 3.86 8.46
N PHE A 95 -4.55 3.87 7.73
CA PHE A 95 -5.86 3.77 8.35
C PHE A 95 -6.00 2.45 9.11
N ARG A 96 -5.61 1.34 8.49
CA ARG A 96 -5.70 0.02 9.12
C ARG A 96 -4.75 -0.13 10.31
N LEU A 97 -3.55 0.43 10.20
CA LEU A 97 -2.60 0.43 11.32
C LEU A 97 -3.13 1.24 12.51
N GLY A 98 -3.86 2.31 12.22
CA GLY A 98 -4.54 3.06 13.28
C GLY A 98 -5.58 2.21 14.00
N GLU A 99 -6.35 1.43 13.26
CA GLU A 99 -7.32 0.50 13.86
C GLU A 99 -6.63 -0.53 14.75
N LEU A 100 -5.51 -1.10 14.29
CA LEU A 100 -4.76 -2.09 15.07
C LEU A 100 -4.13 -1.46 16.32
N ALA A 101 -3.63 -0.24 16.22
CA ALA A 101 -3.10 0.47 17.37
C ALA A 101 -4.20 0.68 18.44
N LEU A 102 -5.40 1.00 18.00
CA LEU A 102 -6.52 1.20 18.91
C LEU A 102 -6.91 -0.11 19.60
N GLU A 103 -6.85 -1.24 18.91
CA GLU A 103 -7.07 -2.55 19.52
C GLU A 103 -6.13 -2.78 20.71
N ASN A 104 -4.91 -2.28 20.62
CA ASN A 104 -3.90 -2.40 21.67
C ASN A 104 -3.96 -1.25 22.66
N ALA A 105 -5.04 -0.48 22.66
CA ALA A 105 -5.26 0.68 23.51
C ALA A 105 -4.21 1.78 23.34
N ASN A 106 -3.51 1.80 22.19
CA ASN A 106 -2.54 2.85 21.88
C ASN A 106 -3.21 3.97 21.09
N THR A 107 -3.96 4.80 21.80
CA THR A 107 -4.77 5.85 21.18
C THR A 107 -3.90 6.94 20.54
N ASP A 108 -2.74 7.24 21.13
CA ASP A 108 -1.84 8.26 20.58
C ASP A 108 -1.29 7.83 19.23
N LEU A 109 -0.89 6.57 19.13
CA LEU A 109 -0.37 6.04 17.85
C LEU A 109 -1.47 5.98 16.79
N ALA A 110 -2.68 5.56 17.18
CA ALA A 110 -3.81 5.56 16.26
C ALA A 110 -4.07 6.96 15.70
N ALA A 111 -4.08 7.96 16.58
CA ALA A 111 -4.28 9.35 16.17
C ALA A 111 -3.17 9.83 15.23
N GLN A 112 -1.92 9.46 15.48
CA GLN A 112 -0.79 9.82 14.62
C GLN A 112 -0.95 9.25 13.21
N TYR A 113 -1.29 7.97 13.10
CA TYR A 113 -1.52 7.34 11.79
C TYR A 113 -2.66 8.04 11.04
N TRP A 114 -3.76 8.28 11.73
CA TRP A 114 -4.94 8.90 11.10
C TRP A 114 -4.71 10.35 10.71
N GLN A 115 -3.97 11.10 11.50
CA GLN A 115 -3.62 12.49 11.14
C GLN A 115 -2.75 12.53 9.89
N GLU A 116 -1.85 11.57 9.73
CA GLU A 116 -1.02 11.50 8.53
C GLU A 116 -1.87 11.27 7.28
N VAL A 117 -2.94 10.47 7.38
CA VAL A 117 -3.88 10.29 6.28
C VAL A 117 -4.54 11.62 5.90
N LEU A 118 -5.01 12.37 6.90
CA LEU A 118 -5.69 13.64 6.65
C LEU A 118 -4.77 14.67 6.00
N GLN A 119 -3.50 14.64 6.38
CA GLN A 119 -2.52 15.62 5.86
C GLN A 119 -2.03 15.30 4.46
N GLY A 120 -1.95 14.01 4.11
CA GLY A 120 -1.28 13.60 2.87
C GLY A 120 -2.16 13.00 1.79
N SER A 121 -3.32 12.46 2.14
CA SER A 121 -4.16 11.76 1.17
C SER A 121 -5.11 12.70 0.45
N ASP A 122 -5.34 12.43 -0.83
CA ASP A 122 -6.35 13.12 -1.63
C ASP A 122 -7.66 12.31 -1.73
N ASP A 123 -7.70 11.14 -1.10
CA ASP A 123 -8.87 10.25 -1.14
C ASP A 123 -9.94 10.78 -0.19
N VAL A 124 -10.99 11.37 -0.75
CA VAL A 124 -12.07 12.01 0.02
C VAL A 124 -12.80 11.00 0.90
N ASP A 125 -13.09 9.82 0.37
CA ASP A 125 -13.82 8.79 1.11
C ASP A 125 -12.99 8.26 2.27
N LEU A 126 -11.70 8.01 2.04
CA LEU A 126 -10.80 7.56 3.09
C LEU A 126 -10.67 8.61 4.18
N LYS A 127 -10.52 9.87 3.80
CA LYS A 127 -10.40 10.96 4.78
C LYS A 127 -11.66 11.09 5.62
N LYS A 128 -12.82 10.86 5.02
CA LYS A 128 -14.08 10.87 5.76
C LYS A 128 -14.11 9.75 6.80
N ASP A 129 -13.69 8.54 6.41
CA ASP A 129 -13.63 7.41 7.34
C ASP A 129 -12.67 7.71 8.50
N VAL A 130 -11.53 8.32 8.18
CA VAL A 130 -10.55 8.70 9.20
C VAL A 130 -11.11 9.77 10.14
N GLN A 131 -11.81 10.77 9.61
CA GLN A 131 -12.43 11.81 10.44
C GLN A 131 -13.44 11.20 11.40
N GLU A 132 -14.23 10.24 10.94
CA GLU A 132 -15.19 9.55 11.79
C GLU A 132 -14.46 8.74 12.88
N ALA A 133 -13.36 8.07 12.53
CA ALA A 133 -12.57 7.31 13.49
C ALA A 133 -11.97 8.23 14.56
N LEU A 134 -11.43 9.38 14.17
CA LEU A 134 -10.89 10.36 15.11
C LEU A 134 -11.98 10.94 16.03
N ALA A 135 -13.15 11.18 15.48
CA ALA A 135 -14.28 11.67 16.27
C ALA A 135 -14.70 10.66 17.34
N GLN A 136 -14.77 9.38 16.98
CA GLN A 136 -15.06 8.31 17.92
C GLN A 136 -14.00 8.21 19.02
N LEU A 137 -12.74 8.37 18.64
CA LEU A 137 -11.63 8.34 19.58
C LEU A 137 -11.74 9.47 20.60
N SER A 138 -12.08 10.66 20.13
CA SER A 138 -12.27 11.83 20.98
C SER A 138 -13.43 11.64 21.97
N LEU A 139 -14.54 11.06 21.50
CA LEU A 139 -15.68 10.77 22.36
C LEU A 139 -15.35 9.73 23.42
N SER A 140 -14.54 8.72 23.05
CA SER A 140 -14.14 7.67 23.98
C SER A 140 -13.18 8.18 25.04
N ALA A 141 -12.36 9.18 24.71
CA ALA A 141 -11.40 9.76 25.66
C ALA A 141 -12.04 10.74 26.63
N GLY A 142 -13.21 11.25 26.25
CA GLY A 142 -13.97 12.14 27.11
C GLY A 142 -14.86 11.35 28.03
#